data_8f43e60aea2350babf026c6ebf2ac668
#
_entry.id   8f43e60aea2350babf026c6ebf2ac668
#
_cell.length_a   1.000
_cell.length_b   1.000
_cell.length_c   1.000
_cell.angle_alpha   90.00
_cell.angle_beta   90.00
_cell.angle_gamma   90.00
#
_symmetry.space_group_name_H-M   'P 1'
#
loop_
_entity.id
_entity.type
_entity.pdbx_description
1 polymer ?
#
loop_
_entity_poly.entity_id
_entity_poly.type
_entity_poly.pdbx_seq_one_letter_code
_entity_poly.pdbx_strand_id
1 'polypeptide(L)'
;MWQQKLELYDKLVEKCPRFERKGKTGPYTSANGHMFSFLNKDGELGFRFSKQVQEKYIQEFGTTLFRSHGAVMKGYVLIPDHMHEDLDKLAEYLNESYDYVMTLEPK
;
A
#
# COMPACT_ATOMS: atom_id res chain seq x y z
N MET A 1 0.05 14.06 -11.48
CA MET A 1 -1.21 14.56 -10.88
C MET A 1 -1.79 13.53 -9.92
N TRP A 2 -2.28 13.98 -8.80
CA TRP A 2 -2.84 13.09 -7.78
C TRP A 2 -4.02 12.28 -8.30
N GLN A 3 -4.90 12.90 -9.10
CA GLN A 3 -6.07 12.22 -9.65
C GLN A 3 -5.68 10.99 -10.49
N GLN A 4 -4.61 11.09 -11.24
CA GLN A 4 -4.10 9.96 -12.03
C GLN A 4 -3.63 8.82 -11.13
N LYS A 5 -3.02 9.17 -10.00
CA LYS A 5 -2.58 8.15 -9.03
C LYS A 5 -3.77 7.51 -8.33
N LEU A 6 -4.83 8.25 -8.08
CA LEU A 6 -6.06 7.69 -7.51
C LEU A 6 -6.69 6.70 -8.49
N GLU A 7 -6.75 7.04 -9.77
CA GLU A 7 -7.28 6.13 -10.79
C GLU A 7 -6.45 4.85 -10.88
N LEU A 8 -5.13 4.99 -10.81
CA LEU A 8 -4.22 3.84 -10.81
C LEU A 8 -4.46 2.97 -9.59
N TYR A 9 -4.60 3.56 -8.43
CA TYR A 9 -4.85 2.85 -7.18
C TYR A 9 -6.19 2.10 -7.25
N ASP A 10 -7.22 2.74 -7.78
CA ASP A 10 -8.52 2.09 -7.96
C ASP A 10 -8.42 0.89 -8.89
N LYS A 11 -7.68 1.01 -9.99
CA LYS A 11 -7.47 -0.11 -10.90
C LYS A 11 -6.71 -1.25 -10.24
N LEU A 12 -5.73 -0.91 -9.41
CA LEU A 12 -4.97 -1.90 -8.66
C LEU A 12 -5.88 -2.67 -7.71
N VAL A 13 -6.70 -1.95 -6.93
CA VAL A 13 -7.58 -2.59 -5.95
C VAL A 13 -8.65 -3.44 -6.65
N GLU A 14 -9.11 -3.04 -7.83
CA GLU A 14 -10.06 -3.83 -8.60
C GLU A 14 -9.52 -5.22 -8.95
N LYS A 15 -8.21 -5.38 -9.04
CA LYS A 15 -7.59 -6.69 -9.28
C LYS A 15 -7.57 -7.58 -8.04
N CYS A 16 -8.00 -7.05 -6.89
CA CYS A 16 -7.94 -7.73 -5.59
C CYS A 16 -9.36 -7.92 -5.05
N PRO A 17 -10.00 -9.07 -5.33
CA PRO A 17 -11.43 -9.24 -5.00
C PRO A 17 -11.73 -9.36 -3.51
N ARG A 18 -10.71 -9.50 -2.65
CA ARG A 18 -10.92 -9.72 -1.22
C ARG A 18 -11.11 -8.45 -0.41
N PHE A 19 -10.90 -7.28 -1.01
CA PHE A 19 -11.03 -6.01 -0.29
C PHE A 19 -11.37 -4.88 -1.26
N GLU A 20 -11.79 -3.74 -0.70
CA GLU A 20 -12.20 -2.57 -1.47
C GLU A 20 -11.44 -1.34 -1.01
N ARG A 21 -11.30 -0.35 -1.89
CA ARG A 21 -10.69 0.92 -1.55
C ARG A 21 -11.72 1.79 -0.81
N LYS A 22 -11.28 2.41 0.28
CA LYS A 22 -12.09 3.29 1.14
C LYS A 22 -11.48 4.68 1.14
N GLY A 23 -12.20 5.65 1.70
CA GLY A 23 -11.75 7.03 1.85
C GLY A 23 -11.90 7.85 0.59
N LYS A 24 -12.19 9.15 0.75
CA LYS A 24 -12.31 10.09 -0.37
C LYS A 24 -11.05 10.92 -0.54
N THR A 25 -10.61 11.59 0.52
CA THR A 25 -9.44 12.46 0.48
C THR A 25 -8.18 11.76 0.97
N GLY A 26 -8.34 10.67 1.71
CA GLY A 26 -7.25 9.81 2.14
C GLY A 26 -7.56 8.38 1.74
N PRO A 27 -7.37 8.01 0.46
CA PRO A 27 -7.72 6.65 -0.02
C PRO A 27 -6.86 5.58 0.62
N TYR A 28 -7.50 4.50 1.05
CA TYR A 28 -6.80 3.42 1.75
C TYR A 28 -7.56 2.10 1.62
N THR A 29 -6.90 1.01 2.02
CA THR A 29 -7.55 -0.28 2.20
C THR A 29 -7.34 -0.73 3.64
N SER A 30 -8.32 -1.46 4.17
CA SER A 30 -8.21 -2.00 5.52
C SER A 30 -8.90 -3.35 5.62
N ALA A 31 -8.46 -4.17 6.56
CA ALA A 31 -9.05 -5.47 6.85
C ALA A 31 -8.66 -5.84 8.28
N ASN A 32 -9.51 -6.62 8.94
CA ASN A 32 -9.25 -7.08 10.30
C ASN A 32 -9.03 -5.92 11.29
N GLY A 33 -9.57 -4.74 10.98
CA GLY A 33 -9.39 -3.54 11.81
C GLY A 33 -8.08 -2.82 11.58
N HIS A 34 -7.30 -3.22 10.58
CA HIS A 34 -5.99 -2.63 10.28
C HIS A 34 -5.97 -2.07 8.87
N MET A 35 -5.47 -0.85 8.72
CA MET A 35 -5.17 -0.29 7.42
C MET A 35 -3.90 -0.95 6.89
N PHE A 36 -3.85 -1.27 5.58
CA PHE A 36 -2.66 -1.93 5.03
C PHE A 36 -2.16 -1.33 3.73
N SER A 37 -2.85 -0.37 3.15
CA SER A 37 -2.30 0.43 2.05
C SER A 37 -2.90 1.83 2.10
N PHE A 38 -2.19 2.78 1.53
CA PHE A 38 -2.59 4.19 1.58
C PHE A 38 -1.99 4.95 0.40
N LEU A 39 -2.79 5.86 -0.16
CA LEU A 39 -2.32 6.82 -1.16
C LEU A 39 -2.26 8.19 -0.49
N ASN A 40 -1.06 8.77 -0.37
CA ASN A 40 -0.92 10.06 0.30
C ASN A 40 -1.23 11.22 -0.66
N LYS A 41 -1.24 12.44 -0.13
CA LYS A 41 -1.59 13.64 -0.92
C LYS A 41 -0.59 13.94 -2.04
N ASP A 42 0.62 13.40 -1.94
CA ASP A 42 1.65 13.59 -2.94
C ASP A 42 1.58 12.55 -4.07
N GLY A 43 0.59 11.66 -4.01
CA GLY A 43 0.40 10.63 -5.02
C GLY A 43 1.30 9.41 -4.83
N GLU A 44 1.83 9.22 -3.63
CA GLU A 44 2.68 8.09 -3.32
C GLU A 44 1.87 6.97 -2.67
N LEU A 45 2.20 5.72 -3.02
CA LEU A 45 1.57 4.53 -2.46
C LEU A 45 2.45 3.90 -1.41
N GLY A 46 1.83 3.50 -0.30
CA GLY A 46 2.51 2.76 0.75
C GLY A 46 1.75 1.48 1.06
N PHE A 47 2.48 0.37 1.20
CA PHE A 47 1.92 -0.94 1.56
C PHE A 47 2.55 -1.40 2.87
N ARG A 48 1.72 -1.97 3.74
CA ARG A 48 2.16 -2.44 5.05
C ARG A 48 2.60 -3.89 4.99
N PHE A 49 3.74 -4.20 5.61
CA PHE A 49 4.28 -5.56 5.67
C PHE A 49 4.84 -5.83 7.06
N SER A 50 5.13 -7.09 7.36
CA SER A 50 5.85 -7.45 8.58
C SER A 50 7.24 -6.80 8.55
N LYS A 51 7.87 -6.67 9.72
CA LYS A 51 9.17 -6.01 9.81
C LYS A 51 10.22 -6.67 8.90
N GLN A 52 10.26 -7.99 8.87
CA GLN A 52 11.21 -8.72 8.02
C GLN A 52 10.96 -8.46 6.54
N VAL A 53 9.70 -8.45 6.13
CA VAL A 53 9.32 -8.22 4.73
C VAL A 53 9.58 -6.77 4.34
N GLN A 54 9.38 -5.82 5.26
CA GLN A 54 9.72 -4.42 5.01
C GLN A 54 11.20 -4.29 4.65
N GLU A 55 12.08 -4.87 5.44
CA GLU A 55 13.52 -4.78 5.19
C GLU A 55 13.89 -5.39 3.85
N LYS A 56 13.30 -6.54 3.52
CA LYS A 56 13.52 -7.21 2.26
C LYS A 56 13.12 -6.32 1.08
N TYR A 57 11.92 -5.74 1.13
CA TYR A 57 11.39 -4.96 0.01
C TYR A 57 12.03 -3.58 -0.11
N ILE A 58 12.44 -2.97 1.00
CA ILE A 58 13.18 -1.71 0.93
C ILE A 58 14.46 -1.90 0.12
N GLN A 59 15.17 -2.99 0.35
CA GLN A 59 16.39 -3.31 -0.41
C GLN A 59 16.06 -3.71 -1.85
N GLU A 60 15.08 -4.60 -2.01
CA GLU A 60 14.73 -5.14 -3.33
C GLU A 60 14.21 -4.05 -4.27
N PHE A 61 13.37 -3.15 -3.76
CA PHE A 61 12.80 -2.07 -4.58
C PHE A 61 13.70 -0.85 -4.67
N GLY A 62 14.73 -0.75 -3.85
CA GLY A 62 15.57 0.44 -3.78
C GLY A 62 14.80 1.63 -3.23
N THR A 63 14.03 1.43 -2.19
CA THR A 63 13.11 2.43 -1.65
C THR A 63 13.33 2.65 -0.15
N THR A 64 12.36 3.24 0.52
CA THR A 64 12.44 3.60 1.93
C THR A 64 11.06 3.38 2.58
N LEU A 65 10.95 3.70 3.86
CA LEU A 65 9.67 3.69 4.54
C LEU A 65 8.77 4.79 3.97
N PHE A 66 7.48 4.49 3.92
CA PHE A 66 6.46 5.41 3.41
C PHE A 66 6.23 6.56 4.39
N ARG A 67 5.98 7.76 3.86
CA ARG A 67 5.68 8.93 4.66
C ARG A 67 4.33 9.51 4.27
N SER A 68 3.64 10.09 5.25
CA SER A 68 2.40 10.80 5.03
C SER A 68 2.33 11.97 6.00
N HIS A 69 1.93 13.14 5.53
CA HIS A 69 1.85 14.36 6.35
C HIS A 69 3.19 14.67 7.03
N GLY A 70 4.29 14.41 6.33
CA GLY A 70 5.62 14.70 6.83
C GLY A 70 6.15 13.73 7.87
N ALA A 71 5.42 12.67 8.19
CA ALA A 71 5.80 11.68 9.20
C ALA A 71 5.93 10.29 8.59
N VAL A 72 6.86 9.51 9.13
CA VAL A 72 7.02 8.11 8.73
C VAL A 72 5.82 7.30 9.23
N MET A 73 5.21 6.54 8.33
CA MET A 73 4.16 5.59 8.70
C MET A 73 4.81 4.24 8.99
N LYS A 74 4.92 3.92 10.25
CA LYS A 74 5.56 2.67 10.68
C LYS A 74 4.90 1.46 10.04
N GLY A 75 5.71 0.58 9.50
CA GLY A 75 5.22 -0.64 8.89
C GLY A 75 4.96 -0.53 7.39
N TYR A 76 4.95 0.67 6.84
CA TYR A 76 4.62 0.89 5.43
C TYR A 76 5.87 1.12 4.60
N VAL A 77 5.93 0.43 3.45
CA VAL A 77 7.01 0.58 2.47
C VAL A 77 6.52 1.45 1.33
N LEU A 78 7.32 2.45 0.94
CA LEU A 78 7.01 3.29 -0.22
C LEU A 78 7.17 2.46 -1.50
N ILE A 79 6.12 2.44 -2.32
CA ILE A 79 6.16 1.75 -3.61
C ILE A 79 6.71 2.73 -4.64
N PRO A 80 7.90 2.47 -5.22
CA PRO A 80 8.50 3.41 -6.17
C PRO A 80 7.64 3.62 -7.42
N ASP A 81 7.71 4.81 -7.99
CA ASP A 81 6.92 5.16 -9.18
C ASP A 81 7.14 4.20 -10.35
N HIS A 82 8.38 3.72 -10.55
CA HIS A 82 8.65 2.83 -11.67
C HIS A 82 7.92 1.49 -11.58
N MET A 83 7.42 1.12 -10.39
CA MET A 83 6.64 -0.09 -10.20
C MET A 83 5.17 0.12 -10.48
N HIS A 84 4.70 1.37 -10.58
CA HIS A 84 3.28 1.68 -10.77
C HIS A 84 2.76 1.22 -12.12
N GLU A 85 3.62 0.93 -13.07
CA GLU A 85 3.23 0.47 -14.41
C GLU A 85 2.84 -1.00 -14.46
N ASP A 86 3.28 -1.79 -13.48
CA ASP A 86 2.99 -3.21 -13.43
C ASP A 86 1.95 -3.51 -12.35
N LEU A 87 0.68 -3.30 -12.68
CA LEU A 87 -0.41 -3.48 -11.73
C LEU A 87 -0.57 -4.93 -11.28
N ASP A 88 -0.28 -5.89 -12.13
CA ASP A 88 -0.38 -7.30 -11.75
C ASP A 88 0.63 -7.63 -10.66
N LYS A 89 1.84 -7.12 -10.79
CA LYS A 89 2.87 -7.31 -9.78
C LYS A 89 2.51 -6.60 -8.48
N LEU A 90 2.03 -5.37 -8.58
CA LEU A 90 1.58 -4.63 -7.41
C LEU A 90 0.42 -5.32 -6.70
N ALA A 91 -0.47 -5.96 -7.47
CA ALA A 91 -1.58 -6.72 -6.87
C ALA A 91 -1.06 -7.87 -6.03
N GLU A 92 0.01 -8.55 -6.46
CA GLU A 92 0.63 -9.61 -5.66
C GLU A 92 1.15 -9.06 -4.33
N TYR A 93 1.85 -7.92 -4.36
CA TYR A 93 2.36 -7.29 -3.14
C TYR A 93 1.23 -6.79 -2.24
N LEU A 94 0.19 -6.23 -2.84
CA LEU A 94 -0.95 -5.74 -2.08
C LEU A 94 -1.71 -6.88 -1.39
N ASN A 95 -1.87 -8.01 -2.08
CA ASN A 95 -2.47 -9.20 -1.48
C ASN A 95 -1.60 -9.75 -0.35
N GLU A 96 -0.30 -9.69 -0.48
CA GLU A 96 0.62 -10.09 0.59
C GLU A 96 0.43 -9.19 1.82
N SER A 97 0.25 -7.90 1.60
CA SER A 97 -0.03 -6.95 2.68
C SER A 97 -1.35 -7.29 3.38
N TYR A 98 -2.38 -7.60 2.60
CA TYR A 98 -3.67 -8.05 3.14
C TYR A 98 -3.47 -9.30 4.01
N ASP A 99 -2.79 -10.29 3.49
CA ASP A 99 -2.57 -11.54 4.22
C ASP A 99 -1.82 -11.29 5.53
N TYR A 100 -0.88 -10.35 5.54
CA TYR A 100 -0.16 -9.99 6.76
C TYR A 100 -1.10 -9.45 7.83
N VAL A 101 -1.96 -8.48 7.50
CA VAL A 101 -2.83 -7.88 8.53
C VAL A 101 -3.88 -8.87 9.01
N MET A 102 -4.22 -9.88 8.21
CA MET A 102 -5.12 -10.93 8.64
C MET A 102 -4.49 -11.87 9.67
N THR A 103 -3.16 -11.86 9.83
CA THR A 103 -2.48 -12.62 10.88
C THR A 103 -2.41 -11.87 12.21
N LEU A 104 -2.73 -10.57 12.20
CA LEU A 104 -2.69 -9.74 13.41
C LEU A 104 -3.95 -9.94 14.24
N GLU A 105 -3.88 -9.54 15.50
CA GLU A 105 -5.09 -9.56 16.31
C GLU A 105 -6.10 -8.56 15.76
N PRO A 106 -7.40 -8.93 15.70
CA PRO A 106 -8.42 -7.99 15.23
C PRO A 106 -8.48 -6.75 16.12
N LYS A 107 -8.70 -5.63 15.47
CA LYS A 107 -8.81 -4.35 16.16
C LYS A 107 -10.24 -3.92 16.31
#